data_22b6805f579e94894992f525dd097e10
#
_entry.id   22b6805f579e94894992f525dd097e10
#
_cell.length_a   1.000
_cell.length_b   1.000
_cell.length_c   1.000
_cell.angle_alpha   90.00
_cell.angle_beta   90.00
_cell.angle_gamma   90.00
#
_symmetry.space_group_name_H-M   'P 1'
#
loop_
_entity.id
_entity.type
_entity.pdbx_description
1 polymer ?
#
loop_
_entity_poly.entity_id
_entity_poly.type
_entity_poly.pdbx_seq_one_letter_code
_entity_poly.pdbx_strand_id
1 'polypeptide(L)'
;MIQVCSQCGTRWNVRDRRRVWCPRCRGTLLAPSEPAPGAEWSARPTAPALGPGAGRTPPLPAGYRWIAVRPGAAPPPQRRKRPLGPTPRYAVIPRWGLVDYFETPELQTAALRSGPSAAAVRATLIATMAVLGVAALVHVVRYALLIVNRSVLLNKVVAFSATWLGVLVSVIALFMIVASAVVLTNWLIARRAAAFAYHRRDDPRPVWALRAGCLVPLVNLAWAPVYVLELAGVEERLRWLRKPIVVWWLVWVFSTAVSVFSIATSFTQDPQGIADNTVTTIVAYLLALAALLLVMKVFLGFERQPVERPVKRW
;
A
#
# COMPACT_ATOMS: atom_id res chain seq x y z
N MET A 1 3.85 36.07 -17.84
CA MET A 1 2.81 36.95 -18.40
C MET A 1 1.43 36.37 -18.15
N ILE A 2 0.46 37.20 -17.77
CA ILE A 2 -0.92 36.78 -17.49
C ILE A 2 -1.85 37.35 -18.53
N GLN A 3 -2.67 36.51 -19.16
CA GLN A 3 -3.74 36.95 -20.05
C GLN A 3 -5.10 36.76 -19.36
N VAL A 4 -6.01 37.70 -19.53
CA VAL A 4 -7.36 37.67 -18.94
C VAL A 4 -8.38 37.49 -20.06
N CYS A 5 -9.36 36.62 -19.87
CA CYS A 5 -10.44 36.43 -20.81
C CYS A 5 -11.45 37.58 -20.71
N SER A 6 -11.79 38.18 -21.85
CA SER A 6 -12.78 39.29 -21.93
C SER A 6 -14.19 38.84 -21.56
N GLN A 7 -14.56 37.56 -21.73
CA GLN A 7 -15.90 37.06 -21.47
C GLN A 7 -16.08 36.44 -20.07
N CYS A 8 -15.16 35.57 -19.63
CA CYS A 8 -15.31 34.86 -18.36
C CYS A 8 -14.39 35.36 -17.25
N GLY A 9 -13.52 36.34 -17.50
CA GLY A 9 -12.60 36.90 -16.51
C GLY A 9 -11.50 35.93 -16.00
N THR A 10 -11.41 34.74 -16.53
CA THR A 10 -10.42 33.77 -16.10
C THR A 10 -9.01 34.21 -16.49
N ARG A 11 -8.08 34.15 -15.53
CA ARG A 11 -6.68 34.52 -15.71
C ARG A 11 -5.86 33.29 -16.10
N TRP A 12 -5.07 33.42 -17.18
CA TRP A 12 -4.21 32.35 -17.68
C TRP A 12 -2.73 32.75 -17.65
N ASN A 13 -1.91 31.93 -17.05
CA ASN A 13 -0.47 32.15 -17.07
C ASN A 13 0.11 31.62 -18.39
N VAL A 14 0.63 32.53 -19.22
CA VAL A 14 1.19 32.23 -20.54
C VAL A 14 2.70 32.42 -20.45
N ARG A 15 3.46 31.31 -20.46
CA ARG A 15 4.93 31.37 -20.37
C ARG A 15 5.53 31.89 -21.69
N ASP A 16 5.34 31.18 -22.81
CA ASP A 16 6.05 31.44 -24.06
C ASP A 16 5.16 31.57 -25.31
N ARG A 17 3.87 31.29 -25.22
CA ARG A 17 2.94 31.40 -26.35
C ARG A 17 1.70 32.21 -25.98
N ARG A 18 1.52 33.32 -26.66
CA ARG A 18 0.26 34.08 -26.58
C ARG A 18 -0.88 33.23 -27.12
N ARG A 19 -1.98 33.13 -26.37
CA ARG A 19 -3.19 32.45 -26.83
C ARG A 19 -4.19 33.48 -27.27
N VAL A 20 -4.91 33.21 -28.33
CA VAL A 20 -5.95 34.09 -28.86
C VAL A 20 -7.30 33.78 -28.20
N TRP A 21 -7.55 32.51 -27.92
CA TRP A 21 -8.85 32.05 -27.43
C TRP A 21 -8.73 31.43 -26.04
N CYS A 22 -9.75 31.69 -25.21
CA CYS A 22 -9.85 31.11 -23.87
C CYS A 22 -10.23 29.64 -23.93
N PRO A 23 -9.47 28.70 -23.29
CA PRO A 23 -9.79 27.28 -23.29
C PRO A 23 -11.11 26.95 -22.58
N ARG A 24 -11.61 27.84 -21.72
CA ARG A 24 -12.81 27.59 -20.92
C ARG A 24 -14.11 28.00 -21.64
N CYS A 25 -14.13 29.18 -22.26
CA CYS A 25 -15.37 29.75 -22.85
C CYS A 25 -15.22 30.11 -24.32
N ARG A 26 -14.05 29.87 -24.94
CA ARG A 26 -13.71 30.25 -26.31
C ARG A 26 -13.78 31.76 -26.62
N GLY A 27 -13.88 32.60 -25.59
CA GLY A 27 -13.81 34.05 -25.72
C GLY A 27 -12.38 34.53 -26.04
N THR A 28 -12.26 35.80 -26.48
CA THR A 28 -10.95 36.39 -26.77
C THR A 28 -10.15 36.67 -25.50
N LEU A 29 -8.86 36.35 -25.52
CA LEU A 29 -7.92 36.68 -24.44
C LEU A 29 -7.33 38.09 -24.73
N LEU A 30 -7.37 38.94 -23.72
CA LEU A 30 -6.74 40.27 -23.79
C LEU A 30 -5.22 40.15 -23.85
N ALA A 31 -4.55 41.11 -24.42
CA ALA A 31 -3.10 41.15 -24.48
C ALA A 31 -2.50 41.04 -23.06
N PRO A 32 -1.38 40.34 -22.87
CA PRO A 32 -0.78 40.25 -21.57
C PRO A 32 -0.30 41.61 -21.10
N SER A 33 -0.76 42.03 -19.90
CA SER A 33 -0.21 43.19 -19.23
C SER A 33 1.14 42.88 -18.65
N GLU A 34 2.15 43.63 -18.99
CA GLU A 34 3.47 43.54 -18.33
C GLU A 34 3.30 44.12 -16.92
N PRO A 35 3.85 43.43 -15.87
CA PRO A 35 3.94 44.07 -14.56
C PRO A 35 4.90 45.22 -14.64
N ALA A 36 4.43 46.42 -14.22
CA ALA A 36 5.32 47.57 -14.11
C ALA A 36 6.50 47.24 -13.19
N PRO A 37 7.75 47.60 -13.55
CA PRO A 37 8.91 47.34 -12.73
C PRO A 37 8.77 48.14 -11.41
N GLY A 38 8.73 47.43 -10.25
CA GLY A 38 8.66 48.05 -8.94
C GLY A 38 7.38 47.83 -8.13
N ALA A 39 6.42 47.05 -8.62
CA ALA A 39 5.24 46.71 -7.80
C ALA A 39 5.58 45.59 -6.80
N GLU A 40 6.10 45.96 -5.65
CA GLU A 40 6.07 45.09 -4.46
C GLU A 40 4.61 44.80 -4.10
N TRP A 41 4.35 43.53 -3.76
CA TRP A 41 3.05 43.04 -3.33
C TRP A 41 2.66 43.66 -1.99
N SER A 42 2.17 44.89 -1.98
CA SER A 42 1.43 45.45 -0.84
C SER A 42 0.00 44.95 -0.91
N ALA A 43 -0.45 44.27 0.15
CA ALA A 43 -1.76 43.64 0.29
C ALA A 43 -2.92 44.64 0.42
N ARG A 44 -2.80 45.85 -0.14
CA ARG A 44 -3.90 46.84 -0.23
C ARG A 44 -4.04 47.29 -1.68
N PRO A 45 -5.18 47.05 -2.34
CA PRO A 45 -5.48 47.75 -3.58
C PRO A 45 -5.65 49.24 -3.29
N THR A 46 -4.66 50.06 -3.62
CA THR A 46 -4.82 51.51 -3.69
C THR A 46 -5.75 51.77 -4.85
N ALA A 47 -6.92 52.30 -4.57
CA ALA A 47 -7.87 52.74 -5.62
C ALA A 47 -7.17 53.75 -6.53
N PRO A 48 -7.37 53.68 -7.87
CA PRO A 48 -6.83 54.67 -8.77
C PRO A 48 -7.40 56.04 -8.45
N ALA A 49 -6.53 57.04 -8.32
CA ALA A 49 -6.94 58.43 -8.16
C ALA A 49 -7.74 58.84 -9.41
N LEU A 50 -9.03 59.04 -9.26
CA LEU A 50 -9.91 59.61 -10.25
C LEU A 50 -9.56 61.10 -10.45
N GLY A 51 -9.27 61.49 -11.70
CA GLY A 51 -8.99 62.87 -12.07
C GLY A 51 -10.13 63.84 -11.72
N PRO A 52 -9.87 65.15 -11.68
CA PRO A 52 -10.84 66.15 -11.29
C PRO A 52 -11.93 66.25 -12.34
N GLY A 53 -13.12 65.69 -12.07
CA GLY A 53 -14.28 65.83 -12.96
C GLY A 53 -15.35 64.76 -12.85
N ALA A 54 -15.11 63.63 -12.26
CA ALA A 54 -16.16 62.62 -12.04
C ALA A 54 -16.90 62.94 -10.74
N GLY A 55 -18.25 63.16 -10.83
CA GLY A 55 -19.12 63.51 -9.71
C GLY A 55 -18.87 62.62 -8.51
N ARG A 56 -18.38 63.18 -7.41
CA ARG A 56 -18.11 62.50 -6.14
C ARG A 56 -19.44 62.01 -5.55
N THR A 57 -19.74 60.78 -5.73
CA THR A 57 -20.73 60.10 -4.87
C THR A 57 -20.20 60.14 -3.43
N PRO A 58 -20.97 60.70 -2.47
CA PRO A 58 -20.52 60.78 -1.09
C PRO A 58 -20.22 59.40 -0.54
N PRO A 59 -19.17 59.26 0.32
CA PRO A 59 -18.84 57.97 0.92
C PRO A 59 -20.04 57.51 1.75
N LEU A 60 -20.47 56.26 1.50
CA LEU A 60 -21.54 55.65 2.25
C LEU A 60 -21.11 55.29 3.66
N PRO A 61 -21.98 55.47 4.68
CA PRO A 61 -21.69 55.01 6.04
C PRO A 61 -21.36 53.51 6.10
N ALA A 62 -20.62 53.09 7.09
CA ALA A 62 -20.26 51.67 7.27
C ALA A 62 -21.51 50.79 7.30
N GLY A 63 -21.52 49.75 6.47
CA GLY A 63 -22.65 48.82 6.32
C GLY A 63 -23.63 49.14 5.18
N TYR A 64 -23.44 50.23 4.45
CA TYR A 64 -24.21 50.56 3.26
C TYR A 64 -23.42 50.23 1.99
N ARG A 65 -24.15 49.83 0.93
CA ARG A 65 -23.59 49.58 -0.40
C ARG A 65 -24.50 50.15 -1.48
N TRP A 66 -23.91 50.63 -2.56
CA TRP A 66 -24.67 51.04 -3.74
C TRP A 66 -25.29 49.83 -4.44
N ILE A 67 -26.59 49.92 -4.73
CA ILE A 67 -27.31 48.93 -5.51
C ILE A 67 -27.79 49.59 -6.78
N ALA A 68 -27.39 49.09 -7.93
CA ALA A 68 -27.91 49.55 -9.22
C ALA A 68 -29.35 49.01 -9.41
N VAL A 69 -30.34 49.91 -9.42
CA VAL A 69 -31.73 49.57 -9.70
C VAL A 69 -32.08 50.10 -11.09
N ARG A 70 -32.77 49.30 -11.90
CA ARG A 70 -33.24 49.74 -13.22
C ARG A 70 -34.20 50.96 -13.05
N PRO A 71 -34.10 52.00 -13.91
CA PRO A 71 -35.03 53.08 -13.88
C PRO A 71 -36.47 52.55 -14.04
N GLY A 72 -37.37 52.98 -13.15
CA GLY A 72 -38.79 52.58 -13.17
C GLY A 72 -39.16 51.38 -12.31
N ALA A 73 -38.20 50.70 -11.70
CA ALA A 73 -38.48 49.61 -10.73
C ALA A 73 -38.65 50.19 -9.32
N ALA A 74 -39.72 49.80 -8.62
CA ALA A 74 -39.93 50.21 -7.22
C ALA A 74 -38.74 49.72 -6.36
N PRO A 75 -38.21 50.56 -5.43
CA PRO A 75 -37.16 50.14 -4.54
C PRO A 75 -37.59 48.89 -3.75
N PRO A 76 -36.72 47.87 -3.61
CA PRO A 76 -37.08 46.68 -2.88
C PRO A 76 -37.48 47.06 -1.45
N PRO A 77 -38.52 46.40 -0.89
CA PRO A 77 -38.99 46.71 0.46
C PRO A 77 -37.84 46.56 1.45
N GLN A 78 -37.59 47.63 2.20
CA GLN A 78 -36.58 47.61 3.26
C GLN A 78 -37.02 46.57 4.33
N ARG A 79 -36.42 45.39 4.29
CA ARG A 79 -36.56 44.43 5.40
C ARG A 79 -36.06 45.11 6.66
N ARG A 80 -37.00 45.46 7.58
CA ARG A 80 -36.63 45.89 8.93
C ARG A 80 -35.66 44.87 9.50
N LYS A 81 -34.40 45.26 9.70
CA LYS A 81 -33.41 44.40 10.34
C LYS A 81 -33.93 44.10 11.74
N ARG A 82 -34.36 42.87 11.98
CA ARG A 82 -34.64 42.41 13.34
C ARG A 82 -33.39 42.69 14.17
N PRO A 83 -33.48 43.33 15.34
CA PRO A 83 -32.32 43.52 16.19
C PRO A 83 -31.71 42.16 16.44
N LEU A 84 -30.48 41.97 15.99
CA LEU A 84 -29.72 40.74 16.27
C LEU A 84 -29.53 40.71 17.79
N GLY A 85 -30.06 39.70 18.45
CA GLY A 85 -29.80 39.46 19.85
C GLY A 85 -28.29 39.34 20.11
N PRO A 86 -27.85 39.39 21.35
CA PRO A 86 -26.43 39.24 21.66
C PRO A 86 -25.89 37.98 21.02
N THR A 87 -24.71 38.06 20.44
CA THR A 87 -24.04 36.92 19.78
C THR A 87 -24.06 35.73 20.72
N PRO A 88 -24.63 34.58 20.29
CA PRO A 88 -24.68 33.38 21.15
C PRO A 88 -23.25 33.00 21.58
N ARG A 89 -23.03 32.94 22.89
CA ARG A 89 -21.79 32.40 23.45
C ARG A 89 -22.01 30.90 23.65
N TYR A 90 -21.38 30.08 22.81
CA TYR A 90 -21.43 28.66 22.97
C TYR A 90 -20.33 28.23 23.93
N ALA A 91 -20.66 27.51 25.01
CA ALA A 91 -19.70 26.89 25.92
C ALA A 91 -18.92 25.75 25.21
N VAL A 92 -19.50 25.19 24.18
CA VAL A 92 -18.90 24.16 23.31
C VAL A 92 -19.22 24.53 21.88
N ILE A 93 -18.27 24.37 20.98
CA ILE A 93 -18.44 24.60 19.54
C ILE A 93 -19.60 23.72 19.03
N PRO A 94 -20.69 24.29 18.48
CA PRO A 94 -21.80 23.46 18.02
C PRO A 94 -21.33 22.56 16.88
N ARG A 95 -21.48 21.26 17.06
CA ARG A 95 -21.25 20.30 15.98
C ARG A 95 -22.45 20.37 15.03
N TRP A 96 -22.30 21.01 13.90
CA TRP A 96 -23.33 21.20 12.87
C TRP A 96 -23.70 19.90 12.13
N GLY A 97 -23.72 18.75 12.81
CA GLY A 97 -23.94 17.44 12.18
C GLY A 97 -22.76 16.94 11.34
N LEU A 98 -21.72 17.74 11.18
CA LEU A 98 -20.44 17.29 10.67
C LEU A 98 -19.72 16.56 11.82
N VAL A 99 -19.73 15.26 11.77
CA VAL A 99 -18.84 14.45 12.61
C VAL A 99 -17.47 14.57 11.97
N ASP A 100 -16.69 15.57 12.42
CA ASP A 100 -15.27 15.61 12.11
C ASP A 100 -14.60 14.45 12.84
N TYR A 101 -14.44 13.35 12.14
CA TYR A 101 -13.53 12.30 12.57
C TYR A 101 -12.12 12.84 12.36
N PHE A 102 -11.60 13.59 13.32
CA PHE A 102 -10.17 13.75 13.46
C PHE A 102 -9.64 12.39 13.90
N GLU A 103 -9.36 11.52 12.96
CA GLU A 103 -8.48 10.39 13.22
C GLU A 103 -7.15 11.02 13.66
N THR A 104 -6.89 10.95 14.96
CA THR A 104 -5.60 11.38 15.50
C THR A 104 -4.51 10.65 14.74
N PRO A 105 -3.52 11.35 14.15
CA PRO A 105 -2.42 10.70 13.41
C PRO A 105 -1.70 9.61 14.21
N GLU A 106 -1.83 9.65 15.55
CA GLU A 106 -1.26 8.66 16.47
C GLU A 106 -1.93 7.29 16.37
N LEU A 107 -3.25 7.19 16.15
CA LEU A 107 -3.94 5.90 15.98
C LEU A 107 -3.59 5.26 14.62
N GLN A 108 -3.48 6.04 13.56
CA GLN A 108 -3.02 5.55 12.27
C GLN A 108 -1.56 5.11 12.31
N THR A 109 -0.69 5.88 12.99
CA THR A 109 0.72 5.54 13.15
C THR A 109 0.92 4.32 14.06
N ALA A 110 0.08 4.12 15.07
CA ALA A 110 0.14 2.94 15.95
C ALA A 110 -0.33 1.67 15.23
N ALA A 111 -1.40 1.74 14.43
CA ALA A 111 -1.86 0.62 13.61
C ALA A 111 -0.85 0.24 12.50
N LEU A 112 -0.21 1.23 11.87
CA LEU A 112 0.86 1.02 10.89
C LEU A 112 2.15 0.48 11.52
N ARG A 113 2.41 0.75 12.81
CA ARG A 113 3.59 0.26 13.55
C ARG A 113 3.42 -1.14 14.14
N SER A 114 2.23 -1.72 14.15
CA SER A 114 1.97 -3.03 14.77
C SER A 114 2.46 -4.23 13.96
N GLY A 115 2.90 -4.04 12.72
CA GLY A 115 3.39 -5.10 11.84
C GLY A 115 4.91 -5.20 11.76
N PRO A 116 5.46 -6.35 11.35
CA PRO A 116 6.88 -6.50 11.11
C PRO A 116 7.34 -5.58 9.98
N SER A 117 8.54 -4.98 10.15
CA SER A 117 9.12 -4.13 9.12
C SER A 117 9.44 -4.92 7.84
N ALA A 118 9.41 -4.25 6.69
CA ALA A 118 9.77 -4.87 5.41
C ALA A 118 11.20 -5.47 5.42
N ALA A 119 12.12 -4.85 6.15
CA ALA A 119 13.48 -5.36 6.34
C ALA A 119 13.48 -6.67 7.14
N ALA A 120 12.70 -6.76 8.22
CA ALA A 120 12.57 -7.99 9.01
C ALA A 120 11.97 -9.13 8.19
N VAL A 121 10.90 -8.86 7.41
CA VAL A 121 10.31 -9.86 6.51
C VAL A 121 11.33 -10.36 5.50
N ARG A 122 12.08 -9.46 4.84
CA ARG A 122 13.14 -9.85 3.89
C ARG A 122 14.22 -10.68 4.54
N ALA A 123 14.72 -10.26 5.70
CA ALA A 123 15.76 -10.98 6.42
C ALA A 123 15.32 -12.41 6.78
N THR A 124 14.10 -12.57 7.29
CA THR A 124 13.53 -13.88 7.63
C THR A 124 13.40 -14.76 6.40
N LEU A 125 12.88 -14.23 5.28
CA LEU A 125 12.75 -14.97 4.03
C LEU A 125 14.11 -15.39 3.48
N ILE A 126 15.12 -14.50 3.46
CA ILE A 126 16.48 -14.81 2.99
C ILE A 126 17.11 -15.86 3.88
N ALA A 127 17.02 -15.74 5.21
CA ALA A 127 17.53 -16.73 6.14
C ALA A 127 16.88 -18.10 5.92
N THR A 128 15.57 -18.16 5.73
CA THR A 128 14.86 -19.41 5.45
C THR A 128 15.27 -20.01 4.11
N MET A 129 15.44 -19.20 3.07
CA MET A 129 15.97 -19.69 1.78
C MET A 129 17.38 -20.27 1.92
N ALA A 130 18.25 -19.61 2.68
CA ALA A 130 19.59 -20.12 2.95
C ALA A 130 19.55 -21.48 3.68
N VAL A 131 18.72 -21.60 4.71
CA VAL A 131 18.54 -22.87 5.45
C VAL A 131 17.99 -23.98 4.56
N LEU A 132 16.99 -23.70 3.71
CA LEU A 132 16.45 -24.69 2.76
C LEU A 132 17.50 -25.11 1.72
N GLY A 133 18.32 -24.18 1.24
CA GLY A 133 19.43 -24.49 0.34
C GLY A 133 20.48 -25.39 1.01
N VAL A 134 20.85 -25.09 2.25
CA VAL A 134 21.76 -25.93 3.05
C VAL A 134 21.15 -27.31 3.31
N ALA A 135 19.84 -27.38 3.63
CA ALA A 135 19.15 -28.63 3.82
C ALA A 135 19.17 -29.49 2.56
N ALA A 136 18.87 -28.91 1.39
CA ALA A 136 18.99 -29.64 0.13
C ALA A 136 20.41 -30.15 -0.11
N LEU A 137 21.44 -29.33 0.13
CA LEU A 137 22.83 -29.70 -0.05
C LEU A 137 23.24 -30.86 0.89
N VAL A 138 22.86 -30.80 2.17
CA VAL A 138 23.14 -31.88 3.15
C VAL A 138 22.51 -33.19 2.70
N HIS A 139 21.28 -33.16 2.18
CA HIS A 139 20.63 -34.37 1.67
C HIS A 139 21.25 -34.85 0.35
N VAL A 140 21.76 -33.98 -0.51
CA VAL A 140 22.57 -34.38 -1.68
C VAL A 140 23.84 -35.09 -1.27
N VAL A 141 24.57 -34.52 -0.29
CA VAL A 141 25.79 -35.19 0.25
C VAL A 141 25.45 -36.54 0.87
N ARG A 142 24.35 -36.62 1.64
CA ARG A 142 23.87 -37.89 2.21
C ARG A 142 23.56 -38.90 1.12
N TYR A 143 22.92 -38.51 0.03
CA TYR A 143 22.63 -39.38 -1.11
C TYR A 143 23.93 -39.88 -1.77
N ALA A 144 24.90 -38.98 -1.98
CA ALA A 144 26.21 -39.37 -2.50
C ALA A 144 26.93 -40.40 -1.61
N LEU A 145 26.88 -40.21 -0.29
CA LEU A 145 27.43 -41.17 0.67
C LEU A 145 26.71 -42.54 0.61
N LEU A 146 25.39 -42.56 0.39
CA LEU A 146 24.65 -43.80 0.18
C LEU A 146 25.09 -44.52 -1.09
N ILE A 147 25.39 -43.79 -2.18
CA ILE A 147 25.92 -44.38 -3.43
C ILE A 147 27.31 -44.97 -3.17
N VAL A 148 28.22 -44.24 -2.52
CA VAL A 148 29.56 -44.71 -2.20
C VAL A 148 29.53 -45.95 -1.29
N ASN A 149 28.60 -45.97 -0.33
CA ASN A 149 28.44 -47.10 0.60
C ASN A 149 28.00 -48.42 -0.09
N ARG A 150 27.52 -48.35 -1.34
CA ARG A 150 27.24 -49.56 -2.15
C ARG A 150 28.51 -50.29 -2.59
N SER A 151 29.59 -49.56 -2.81
CA SER A 151 30.87 -50.11 -3.31
C SER A 151 31.95 -50.20 -2.25
N VAL A 152 31.94 -49.30 -1.27
CA VAL A 152 32.94 -49.22 -0.20
C VAL A 152 32.22 -49.02 1.13
N LEU A 153 32.45 -49.92 2.08
CA LEU A 153 31.87 -49.82 3.42
C LEU A 153 32.35 -48.54 4.11
N LEU A 154 31.46 -47.61 4.31
CA LEU A 154 31.74 -46.38 5.03
C LEU A 154 31.91 -46.61 6.53
N ASN A 155 32.79 -45.83 7.14
CA ASN A 155 32.90 -45.81 8.59
C ASN A 155 31.55 -45.49 9.24
N LYS A 156 31.15 -46.26 10.26
CA LYS A 156 29.88 -46.09 11.00
C LYS A 156 29.69 -44.69 11.53
N VAL A 157 30.78 -44.02 11.94
CA VAL A 157 30.73 -42.62 12.43
C VAL A 157 30.29 -41.67 11.33
N VAL A 158 30.82 -41.85 10.09
CA VAL A 158 30.43 -40.99 8.94
C VAL A 158 28.96 -41.21 8.58
N ALA A 159 28.49 -42.43 8.53
CA ALA A 159 27.09 -42.74 8.23
C ALA A 159 26.13 -42.19 9.31
N PHE A 160 26.51 -42.32 10.58
CA PHE A 160 25.74 -41.80 11.70
C PHE A 160 25.69 -40.27 11.69
N SER A 161 26.84 -39.62 11.55
CA SER A 161 26.90 -38.14 11.52
C SER A 161 26.13 -37.55 10.34
N ALA A 162 26.18 -38.15 9.14
CA ALA A 162 25.42 -37.70 7.98
C ALA A 162 23.90 -37.81 8.21
N THR A 163 23.46 -38.87 8.90
CA THR A 163 22.04 -39.04 9.21
C THR A 163 21.54 -37.97 10.21
N TRP A 164 22.29 -37.81 11.33
CA TRP A 164 21.91 -36.82 12.35
C TRP A 164 22.02 -35.38 11.87
N LEU A 165 23.01 -35.07 11.03
CA LEU A 165 23.11 -33.77 10.39
C LEU A 165 21.87 -33.49 9.51
N GLY A 166 21.43 -34.50 8.74
CA GLY A 166 20.20 -34.39 7.95
C GLY A 166 18.96 -34.09 8.81
N VAL A 167 18.83 -34.83 9.93
CA VAL A 167 17.73 -34.61 10.89
C VAL A 167 17.80 -33.19 11.50
N LEU A 168 18.97 -32.78 11.99
CA LEU A 168 19.17 -31.47 12.60
C LEU A 168 18.79 -30.33 11.66
N VAL A 169 19.31 -30.36 10.43
CA VAL A 169 19.03 -29.33 9.43
C VAL A 169 17.56 -29.33 9.04
N SER A 170 16.90 -30.48 8.98
CA SER A 170 15.46 -30.59 8.70
C SER A 170 14.62 -29.96 9.81
N VAL A 171 15.00 -30.17 11.08
CA VAL A 171 14.33 -29.54 12.22
C VAL A 171 14.49 -28.00 12.17
N ILE A 172 15.71 -27.53 11.91
CA ILE A 172 15.97 -26.07 11.75
C ILE A 172 15.14 -25.52 10.59
N ALA A 173 15.08 -26.20 9.45
CA ALA A 173 14.29 -25.79 8.30
C ALA A 173 12.80 -25.68 8.64
N LEU A 174 12.26 -26.64 9.40
CA LEU A 174 10.87 -26.59 9.85
C LEU A 174 10.58 -25.34 10.70
N PHE A 175 11.44 -25.07 11.70
CA PHE A 175 11.31 -23.86 12.53
C PHE A 175 11.38 -22.58 11.70
N MET A 176 12.28 -22.50 10.74
CA MET A 176 12.42 -21.33 9.87
C MET A 176 11.21 -21.15 8.93
N ILE A 177 10.62 -22.24 8.44
CA ILE A 177 9.38 -22.19 7.64
C ILE A 177 8.23 -21.65 8.50
N VAL A 178 8.06 -22.15 9.73
CA VAL A 178 7.02 -21.69 10.65
C VAL A 178 7.23 -20.22 11.01
N ALA A 179 8.47 -19.82 11.33
CA ALA A 179 8.80 -18.41 11.61
C ALA A 179 8.45 -17.50 10.43
N SER A 180 8.82 -17.92 9.20
CA SER A 180 8.45 -17.16 7.99
C SER A 180 6.94 -17.06 7.78
N ALA A 181 6.20 -18.13 8.03
CA ALA A 181 4.74 -18.12 7.94
C ALA A 181 4.12 -17.13 8.94
N VAL A 182 4.59 -17.13 10.19
CA VAL A 182 4.13 -16.19 11.23
C VAL A 182 4.45 -14.74 10.86
N VAL A 183 5.68 -14.48 10.43
CA VAL A 183 6.12 -13.12 10.05
C VAL A 183 5.34 -12.61 8.85
N LEU A 184 5.15 -13.44 7.82
CA LEU A 184 4.35 -13.09 6.63
C LEU A 184 2.86 -12.87 6.97
N THR A 185 2.30 -13.67 7.87
CA THR A 185 0.90 -13.51 8.33
C THR A 185 0.72 -12.19 9.06
N ASN A 186 1.62 -11.84 9.98
CA ASN A 186 1.57 -10.58 10.70
C ASN A 186 1.78 -9.38 9.75
N TRP A 187 2.67 -9.49 8.78
CA TRP A 187 2.84 -8.49 7.74
C TRP A 187 1.56 -8.33 6.90
N LEU A 188 0.94 -9.43 6.49
CA LEU A 188 -0.30 -9.42 5.71
C LEU A 188 -1.43 -8.71 6.49
N ILE A 189 -1.60 -9.06 7.78
CA ILE A 189 -2.62 -8.44 8.64
C ILE A 189 -2.41 -6.93 8.76
N ALA A 190 -1.17 -6.50 9.06
CA ALA A 190 -0.85 -5.07 9.19
C ALA A 190 -1.05 -4.32 7.86
N ARG A 191 -0.64 -4.91 6.74
CA ARG A 191 -0.79 -4.30 5.42
C ARG A 191 -2.25 -4.22 4.99
N ARG A 192 -3.05 -5.27 5.28
CA ARG A 192 -4.51 -5.23 5.03
C ARG A 192 -5.16 -4.12 5.85
N ALA A 193 -4.87 -4.02 7.14
CA ALA A 193 -5.40 -2.96 7.99
C ALA A 193 -5.09 -1.58 7.42
N ALA A 194 -3.85 -1.33 6.96
CA ALA A 194 -3.45 -0.07 6.34
C ALA A 194 -4.19 0.18 5.00
N ALA A 195 -4.34 -0.85 4.16
CA ALA A 195 -5.00 -0.72 2.86
C ALA A 195 -6.50 -0.42 3.01
N PHE A 196 -7.19 -1.10 3.91
CA PHE A 196 -8.62 -0.85 4.18
C PHE A 196 -8.85 0.52 4.83
N ALA A 197 -8.01 0.93 5.80
CA ALA A 197 -8.05 2.25 6.40
C ALA A 197 -7.87 3.36 5.36
N TYR A 198 -6.91 3.22 4.43
CA TYR A 198 -6.71 4.17 3.33
C TYR A 198 -7.98 4.36 2.48
N HIS A 199 -8.74 3.29 2.23
CA HIS A 199 -10.00 3.33 1.50
C HIS A 199 -11.21 3.66 2.38
N ARG A 200 -11.02 3.98 3.68
CA ARG A 200 -12.09 4.25 4.66
C ARG A 200 -13.13 3.13 4.72
N ARG A 201 -12.68 1.89 4.67
CA ARG A 201 -13.51 0.68 4.75
C ARG A 201 -13.00 -0.21 5.85
N ASP A 202 -13.91 -0.94 6.49
CA ASP A 202 -13.54 -1.99 7.44
C ASP A 202 -13.10 -3.27 6.69
N ASP A 203 -12.09 -3.97 7.23
CA ASP A 203 -11.70 -5.27 6.67
C ASP A 203 -12.82 -6.28 6.96
N PRO A 204 -13.41 -6.92 5.92
CA PRO A 204 -14.46 -7.92 6.12
C PRO A 204 -13.97 -9.19 6.82
N ARG A 205 -12.65 -9.37 6.95
CA ARG A 205 -12.04 -10.56 7.56
C ARG A 205 -11.55 -10.25 8.97
N PRO A 206 -12.04 -10.92 10.01
CA PRO A 206 -11.52 -10.75 11.35
C PRO A 206 -10.09 -11.33 11.45
N VAL A 207 -9.28 -10.75 12.32
CA VAL A 207 -7.85 -11.11 12.48
C VAL A 207 -7.65 -12.59 12.79
N TRP A 208 -8.53 -13.20 13.57
CA TRP A 208 -8.44 -14.63 13.90
C TRP A 208 -8.60 -15.51 12.65
N ALA A 209 -9.50 -15.14 11.72
CA ALA A 209 -9.70 -15.88 10.48
C ALA A 209 -8.48 -15.78 9.55
N LEU A 210 -7.84 -14.60 9.49
CA LEU A 210 -6.58 -14.41 8.75
C LEU A 210 -5.46 -15.27 9.34
N ARG A 211 -5.33 -15.32 10.67
CA ARG A 211 -4.34 -16.18 11.34
C ARG A 211 -4.63 -17.65 11.10
N ALA A 212 -5.86 -18.09 11.31
CA ALA A 212 -6.24 -19.48 11.07
C ALA A 212 -6.02 -19.89 9.61
N GLY A 213 -6.48 -19.07 8.65
CA GLY A 213 -6.34 -19.36 7.23
C GLY A 213 -4.90 -19.27 6.69
N CYS A 214 -3.96 -18.67 7.42
CA CYS A 214 -2.56 -18.61 7.01
C CYS A 214 -1.65 -19.59 7.76
N LEU A 215 -1.99 -19.96 9.00
CA LEU A 215 -1.10 -20.76 9.87
C LEU A 215 -1.56 -22.20 10.04
N VAL A 216 -2.86 -22.51 9.89
CA VAL A 216 -3.33 -23.90 10.01
C VAL A 216 -2.94 -24.68 8.75
N PRO A 217 -2.18 -25.77 8.90
CA PRO A 217 -1.78 -26.63 7.79
C PRO A 217 -3.00 -27.09 6.96
N LEU A 218 -2.84 -27.24 5.66
CA LEU A 218 -3.85 -27.55 4.65
C LEU A 218 -4.88 -26.44 4.43
N VAL A 219 -5.40 -25.80 5.48
CA VAL A 219 -6.30 -24.64 5.35
C VAL A 219 -5.58 -23.48 4.68
N ASN A 220 -4.30 -23.29 4.99
CA ASN A 220 -3.45 -22.24 4.44
C ASN A 220 -3.26 -22.37 2.91
N LEU A 221 -3.28 -23.59 2.36
CA LEU A 221 -3.18 -23.82 0.91
C LEU A 221 -4.36 -23.23 0.13
N ALA A 222 -5.54 -23.20 0.76
CA ALA A 222 -6.74 -22.65 0.12
C ALA A 222 -6.91 -21.15 0.41
N TRP A 223 -6.75 -20.73 1.69
CA TRP A 223 -7.13 -19.40 2.12
C TRP A 223 -6.03 -18.35 2.03
N ALA A 224 -4.76 -18.71 2.25
CA ALA A 224 -3.68 -17.71 2.17
C ALA A 224 -3.57 -17.05 0.80
N PRO A 225 -3.64 -17.75 -0.35
CA PRO A 225 -3.65 -17.12 -1.67
C PRO A 225 -4.86 -16.22 -1.89
N VAL A 226 -6.04 -16.60 -1.36
CA VAL A 226 -7.25 -15.80 -1.46
C VAL A 226 -7.08 -14.46 -0.74
N TYR A 227 -6.53 -14.47 0.49
CA TYR A 227 -6.30 -13.24 1.24
C TYR A 227 -5.29 -12.30 0.57
N VAL A 228 -4.26 -12.87 -0.06
CA VAL A 228 -3.27 -12.12 -0.84
C VAL A 228 -3.89 -11.54 -2.11
N LEU A 229 -4.79 -12.27 -2.79
CA LEU A 229 -5.52 -11.78 -3.95
C LEU A 229 -6.51 -10.67 -3.58
N GLU A 230 -7.24 -10.83 -2.45
CA GLU A 230 -8.13 -9.78 -1.91
C GLU A 230 -7.35 -8.49 -1.65
N LEU A 231 -6.18 -8.59 -0.98
CA LEU A 231 -5.31 -7.44 -0.73
C LEU A 231 -4.84 -6.79 -2.02
N ALA A 232 -4.41 -7.59 -3.01
CA ALA A 232 -4.00 -7.07 -4.31
C ALA A 232 -5.16 -6.36 -5.04
N GLY A 233 -6.39 -6.80 -4.82
CA GLY A 233 -7.62 -6.15 -5.33
C GLY A 233 -7.85 -4.80 -4.67
N VAL A 234 -7.76 -4.73 -3.34
CA VAL A 234 -7.94 -3.48 -2.57
C VAL A 234 -6.87 -2.44 -2.93
N GLU A 235 -5.60 -2.86 -3.10
CA GLU A 235 -4.52 -1.97 -3.53
C GLU A 235 -4.53 -1.64 -5.04
N GLU A 236 -5.54 -2.10 -5.80
CA GLU A 236 -5.64 -1.94 -7.28
C GLU A 236 -4.47 -2.55 -8.07
N ARG A 237 -3.79 -3.54 -7.49
CA ARG A 237 -2.60 -4.20 -8.09
C ARG A 237 -2.88 -5.59 -8.63
N LEU A 238 -4.13 -6.04 -8.58
CA LEU A 238 -4.51 -7.40 -8.99
C LEU A 238 -4.05 -7.73 -10.41
N ARG A 239 -4.09 -6.75 -11.32
CA ARG A 239 -3.66 -6.92 -12.72
C ARG A 239 -2.19 -7.36 -12.85
N TRP A 240 -1.33 -6.89 -11.95
CA TRP A 240 0.11 -7.15 -11.96
C TRP A 240 0.51 -8.35 -11.12
N LEU A 241 -0.15 -8.53 -9.97
CA LEU A 241 0.20 -9.55 -8.99
C LEU A 241 -0.53 -10.87 -9.19
N ARG A 242 -1.63 -10.91 -9.95
CA ARG A 242 -2.42 -12.14 -10.15
C ARG A 242 -1.56 -13.30 -10.67
N LYS A 243 -0.78 -13.09 -11.73
CA LYS A 243 0.07 -14.13 -12.29
C LYS A 243 1.13 -14.64 -11.30
N PRO A 244 1.96 -13.76 -10.68
CA PRO A 244 2.91 -14.20 -9.66
C PRO A 244 2.25 -14.94 -8.49
N ILE A 245 1.10 -14.49 -8.00
CA ILE A 245 0.38 -15.14 -6.89
C ILE A 245 -0.11 -16.53 -7.29
N VAL A 246 -0.69 -16.69 -8.48
CA VAL A 246 -1.17 -17.99 -8.96
C VAL A 246 -0.02 -18.96 -9.17
N VAL A 247 1.09 -18.52 -9.77
CA VAL A 247 2.29 -19.35 -9.96
C VAL A 247 2.89 -19.77 -8.60
N TRP A 248 3.00 -18.83 -7.65
CA TRP A 248 3.41 -19.15 -6.29
C TRP A 248 2.51 -20.20 -5.66
N TRP A 249 1.19 -20.04 -5.75
CA TRP A 249 0.22 -20.98 -5.19
C TRP A 249 0.39 -22.38 -5.76
N LEU A 250 0.47 -22.52 -7.08
CA LEU A 250 0.62 -23.82 -7.73
C LEU A 250 1.92 -24.52 -7.31
N VAL A 251 3.05 -23.79 -7.30
CA VAL A 251 4.34 -24.33 -6.86
C VAL A 251 4.28 -24.72 -5.37
N TRP A 252 3.61 -23.93 -4.55
CA TRP A 252 3.46 -24.22 -3.12
C TRP A 252 2.61 -25.47 -2.87
N VAL A 253 1.46 -25.62 -3.56
CA VAL A 253 0.63 -26.83 -3.47
C VAL A 253 1.44 -28.05 -3.89
N PHE A 254 2.17 -27.98 -5.00
CA PHE A 254 3.00 -29.08 -5.48
C PHE A 254 4.15 -29.39 -4.50
N SER A 255 4.82 -28.38 -3.98
CA SER A 255 5.85 -28.55 -2.94
C SER A 255 5.31 -29.26 -1.70
N THR A 256 4.10 -28.88 -1.27
CA THR A 256 3.44 -29.51 -0.11
C THR A 256 3.12 -30.99 -0.39
N ALA A 257 2.61 -31.29 -1.57
CA ALA A 257 2.30 -32.68 -1.97
C ALA A 257 3.57 -33.56 -1.96
N VAL A 258 4.68 -33.07 -2.55
CA VAL A 258 5.96 -33.78 -2.54
C VAL A 258 6.51 -33.92 -1.13
N SER A 259 6.38 -32.89 -0.27
CA SER A 259 6.82 -32.96 1.13
C SER A 259 6.03 -34.00 1.93
N VAL A 260 4.70 -34.05 1.76
CA VAL A 260 3.84 -35.07 2.39
C VAL A 260 4.22 -36.48 1.90
N PHE A 261 4.45 -36.62 0.61
CA PHE A 261 4.91 -37.90 0.04
C PHE A 261 6.27 -38.32 0.60
N SER A 262 7.23 -37.39 0.72
CA SER A 262 8.53 -37.66 1.33
C SER A 262 8.41 -38.10 2.79
N ILE A 263 7.52 -37.48 3.57
CA ILE A 263 7.26 -37.89 4.95
C ILE A 263 6.61 -39.27 4.99
N ALA A 264 5.63 -39.54 4.15
CA ALA A 264 4.94 -40.83 4.09
C ALA A 264 5.91 -42.00 3.76
N THR A 265 6.88 -41.76 2.86
CA THR A 265 7.88 -42.75 2.45
C THR A 265 9.09 -42.80 3.38
N SER A 266 9.23 -41.92 4.36
CA SER A 266 10.36 -41.87 5.29
C SER A 266 10.43 -43.08 6.26
N PHE A 267 9.33 -43.80 6.41
CA PHE A 267 9.24 -44.98 7.29
C PHE A 267 9.71 -46.29 6.62
N THR A 268 10.11 -46.24 5.35
CA THR A 268 10.61 -47.40 4.61
C THR A 268 11.97 -47.86 5.17
N GLN A 269 12.10 -49.13 5.41
CA GLN A 269 13.35 -49.74 5.94
C GLN A 269 14.20 -50.40 4.84
N ASP A 270 13.64 -50.54 3.64
CA ASP A 270 14.37 -51.11 2.50
C ASP A 270 15.45 -50.13 2.01
N PRO A 271 16.68 -50.63 1.72
CA PRO A 271 17.78 -49.78 1.26
C PRO A 271 17.48 -48.97 0.02
N GLN A 272 16.71 -49.51 -0.94
CA GLN A 272 16.29 -48.80 -2.13
C GLN A 272 15.28 -47.67 -1.77
N GLY A 273 14.31 -48.00 -0.91
CA GLY A 273 13.33 -47.03 -0.44
C GLY A 273 13.96 -45.86 0.34
N ILE A 274 15.03 -46.11 1.11
CA ILE A 274 15.79 -45.04 1.79
C ILE A 274 16.48 -44.14 0.77
N ALA A 275 17.06 -44.69 -0.30
CA ALA A 275 17.69 -43.90 -1.34
C ALA A 275 16.64 -43.04 -2.11
N ASP A 276 15.52 -43.63 -2.50
CA ASP A 276 14.43 -42.96 -3.23
C ASP A 276 13.79 -41.87 -2.38
N ASN A 277 13.57 -42.13 -1.08
CA ASN A 277 13.09 -41.10 -0.16
C ASN A 277 14.09 -39.95 0.01
N THR A 278 15.39 -40.21 0.03
CA THR A 278 16.42 -39.17 0.10
C THR A 278 16.35 -38.25 -1.13
N VAL A 279 16.17 -38.80 -2.34
CA VAL A 279 15.99 -38.02 -3.56
C VAL A 279 14.69 -37.22 -3.49
N THR A 280 13.59 -37.80 -3.05
CA THR A 280 12.31 -37.11 -2.87
C THR A 280 12.43 -35.97 -1.88
N THR A 281 13.18 -36.15 -0.79
CA THR A 281 13.45 -35.11 0.20
C THR A 281 14.26 -33.97 -0.40
N ILE A 282 15.25 -34.21 -1.23
CA ILE A 282 16.01 -33.19 -1.95
C ILE A 282 15.07 -32.37 -2.84
N VAL A 283 14.21 -33.04 -3.62
CA VAL A 283 13.23 -32.39 -4.49
C VAL A 283 12.25 -31.54 -3.66
N ALA A 284 11.79 -32.04 -2.51
CA ALA A 284 10.92 -31.31 -1.60
C ALA A 284 11.56 -29.98 -1.13
N TYR A 285 12.85 -30.01 -0.72
CA TYR A 285 13.56 -28.79 -0.31
C TYR A 285 13.76 -27.81 -1.47
N LEU A 286 14.08 -28.29 -2.66
CA LEU A 286 14.23 -27.43 -3.84
C LEU A 286 12.90 -26.78 -4.25
N LEU A 287 11.79 -27.52 -4.18
CA LEU A 287 10.46 -26.98 -4.44
C LEU A 287 10.02 -25.99 -3.36
N ALA A 288 10.33 -26.26 -2.09
CA ALA A 288 10.07 -25.31 -1.01
C ALA A 288 10.88 -24.02 -1.19
N LEU A 289 12.13 -24.11 -1.60
CA LEU A 289 12.97 -22.97 -1.95
C LEU A 289 12.38 -22.18 -3.12
N ALA A 290 11.92 -22.84 -4.17
CA ALA A 290 11.27 -22.21 -5.32
C ALA A 290 9.97 -21.49 -4.91
N ALA A 291 9.14 -22.13 -4.07
CA ALA A 291 7.93 -21.53 -3.53
C ALA A 291 8.27 -20.26 -2.72
N LEU A 292 9.32 -20.30 -1.89
CA LEU A 292 9.73 -19.16 -1.07
C LEU A 292 10.31 -18.00 -1.91
N LEU A 293 11.04 -18.30 -2.99
CA LEU A 293 11.49 -17.30 -3.96
C LEU A 293 10.30 -16.60 -4.63
N LEU A 294 9.24 -17.33 -4.93
CA LEU A 294 8.01 -16.76 -5.50
C LEU A 294 7.26 -15.93 -4.46
N VAL A 295 7.21 -16.33 -3.19
CA VAL A 295 6.69 -15.50 -2.08
C VAL A 295 7.46 -14.20 -1.99
N MET A 296 8.80 -14.25 -2.01
CA MET A 296 9.65 -13.06 -2.01
C MET A 296 9.31 -12.14 -3.18
N LYS A 297 9.11 -12.68 -4.37
CA LYS A 297 8.71 -11.91 -5.57
C LYS A 297 7.36 -11.23 -5.38
N VAL A 298 6.36 -11.92 -4.81
CA VAL A 298 5.04 -11.36 -4.50
C VAL A 298 5.17 -10.27 -3.45
N PHE A 299 5.89 -10.52 -2.34
CA PHE A 299 6.17 -9.55 -1.29
C PHE A 299 6.81 -8.27 -1.83
N LEU A 300 7.89 -8.39 -2.61
CA LEU A 300 8.55 -7.25 -3.25
C LEU A 300 7.62 -6.53 -4.22
N GLY A 301 6.70 -7.23 -4.87
CA GLY A 301 5.67 -6.63 -5.71
C GLY A 301 4.76 -5.69 -4.92
N PHE A 302 4.40 -6.05 -3.69
CA PHE A 302 3.64 -5.17 -2.79
C PHE A 302 4.48 -4.00 -2.27
N GLU A 303 5.76 -4.23 -1.93
CA GLU A 303 6.64 -3.19 -1.36
C GLU A 303 7.09 -2.11 -2.35
N ARG A 304 6.98 -2.33 -3.66
CA ARG A 304 7.38 -1.36 -4.69
C ARG A 304 6.67 -0.01 -4.61
N GLN A 305 5.49 0.02 -3.99
CA GLN A 305 4.72 1.25 -3.81
C GLN A 305 4.13 1.27 -2.40
N PRO A 306 4.18 2.41 -1.71
CA PRO A 306 3.51 2.55 -0.42
C PRO A 306 1.99 2.39 -0.59
N VAL A 307 1.32 2.00 0.50
CA VAL A 307 -0.15 1.91 0.54
C VAL A 307 -0.76 3.30 0.32
N GLU A 308 -0.19 4.31 0.97
CA GLU A 308 -0.56 5.71 0.80
C GLU A 308 0.11 6.28 -0.45
N ARG A 309 -0.65 6.55 -1.48
CA ARG A 309 -0.14 7.25 -2.66
C ARG A 309 -0.11 8.75 -2.36
N PRO A 310 1.05 9.42 -2.48
CA PRO A 310 1.08 10.87 -2.33
C PRO A 310 0.12 11.50 -3.34
N VAL A 311 -0.81 12.32 -2.84
CA VAL A 311 -1.74 13.07 -3.69
C VAL A 311 -0.90 13.92 -4.63
N LYS A 312 -1.00 13.69 -5.94
CA LYS A 312 -0.38 14.57 -6.92
C LYS A 312 -0.97 15.96 -6.73
N ARG A 313 -0.20 16.85 -6.12
CA ARG A 313 -0.52 18.27 -6.13
C ARG A 313 -0.36 18.75 -7.56
N TRP A 314 -1.48 19.07 -8.17
CA TRP A 314 -1.54 19.70 -9.50
C TRP A 314 -1.14 21.16 -9.41
#